data_29a33a0b59262642097fb80c21f74288
#
_entry.id   29a33a0b59262642097fb80c21f74288
#
_cell.length_a   1.000
_cell.length_b   1.000
_cell.length_c   1.000
_cell.angle_alpha   90.00
_cell.angle_beta   90.00
_cell.angle_gamma   90.00
#
_symmetry.space_group_name_H-M   'P 1'
#
loop_
_entity.id
_entity.type
_entity.pdbx_description
1 polymer ?
#
loop_
_entity_poly.entity_id
_entity_poly.type
_entity_poly.pdbx_seq_one_letter_code
_entity_poly.pdbx_strand_id
1 'polypeptide(L)'
;MHKASITACVRTPGEGGEPNQQIRKFSATTRGLLQLRDWLASFAVTLVGMEATGVYSKPVYYMLEVTFELWLLNARHLKNVPGRKTDVKDAAWICRLVEYGLVRPSLVPPKEIRELRNLTRYRKAQIEERTREIQRLEKVLQDAGSHRLP
;
A
#
# COMPACT_ATOMS: atom_id res chain seq x y z
N MET A 1 -3.88 -3.11 6.71
CA MET A 1 -4.50 -3.64 5.46
C MET A 1 -4.08 -5.08 5.27
N HIS A 2 -5.01 -5.96 4.92
CA HIS A 2 -4.78 -7.37 4.64
C HIS A 2 -5.07 -7.68 3.17
N LYS A 3 -4.61 -8.84 2.67
CA LYS A 3 -4.86 -9.31 1.30
C LYS A 3 -6.35 -9.28 0.93
N ALA A 4 -7.25 -9.55 1.88
CA ALA A 4 -8.69 -9.70 1.64
C ALA A 4 -9.54 -8.48 2.07
N SER A 5 -9.04 -7.59 2.95
CA SER A 5 -9.86 -6.53 3.52
C SER A 5 -9.06 -5.30 3.97
N ILE A 6 -9.77 -4.17 4.01
CA ILE A 6 -9.27 -2.87 4.44
C ILE A 6 -10.19 -2.38 5.56
N THR A 7 -9.60 -2.02 6.69
CA THR A 7 -10.32 -1.31 7.77
C THR A 7 -10.00 0.17 7.66
N ALA A 8 -11.01 1.00 7.57
CA ALA A 8 -10.90 2.45 7.50
C ALA A 8 -11.59 3.10 8.70
N CYS A 9 -11.05 4.22 9.13
CA CYS A 9 -11.58 5.07 10.18
C CYS A 9 -11.72 6.49 9.65
N VAL A 10 -12.88 7.10 9.89
CA VAL A 10 -13.13 8.53 9.66
C VAL A 10 -13.34 9.19 11.00
N ARG A 11 -12.78 10.37 11.17
CA ARG A 11 -13.03 11.25 12.31
C ARG A 11 -13.47 12.61 11.79
N THR A 12 -14.57 13.09 12.32
CA THR A 12 -15.15 14.41 11.98
C THR A 12 -15.34 15.22 13.26
N PRO A 13 -15.35 16.55 13.18
CA PRO A 13 -15.73 17.37 14.32
C PRO A 13 -17.10 16.94 14.86
N GLY A 14 -17.19 16.76 16.15
CA GLY A 14 -18.43 16.40 16.84
C GLY A 14 -18.97 17.56 17.68
N GLU A 15 -20.22 17.46 18.11
CA GLU A 15 -20.84 18.40 19.04
C GLU A 15 -20.16 18.29 20.42
N GLY A 16 -19.82 19.41 21.02
CA GLY A 16 -19.18 19.44 22.34
C GLY A 16 -17.66 19.23 22.37
N GLY A 17 -16.97 19.24 21.20
CA GLY A 17 -15.51 19.14 21.12
C GLY A 17 -14.96 17.70 21.09
N GLU A 18 -15.80 16.70 21.28
CA GLU A 18 -15.41 15.29 21.09
C GLU A 18 -15.59 14.89 19.63
N PRO A 19 -14.54 14.34 18.95
CA PRO A 19 -14.65 13.95 17.55
C PRO A 19 -15.56 12.74 17.39
N ASN A 20 -16.49 12.81 16.45
CA ASN A 20 -17.26 11.64 16.00
C ASN A 20 -16.36 10.69 15.21
N GLN A 21 -16.32 9.42 15.60
CA GLN A 21 -15.47 8.41 14.98
C GLN A 21 -16.30 7.28 14.39
N GLN A 22 -16.07 6.99 13.11
CA GLN A 22 -16.69 5.84 12.45
C GLN A 22 -15.63 4.92 11.87
N ILE A 23 -15.83 3.61 12.07
CA ILE A 23 -14.93 2.57 11.57
C ILE A 23 -15.72 1.61 10.70
N ARG A 24 -15.21 1.33 9.51
CA ARG A 24 -15.85 0.41 8.56
C ARG A 24 -14.82 -0.49 7.90
N LYS A 25 -15.22 -1.73 7.61
CA LYS A 25 -14.41 -2.71 6.89
C LYS A 25 -14.92 -2.88 5.47
N PHE A 26 -13.99 -2.88 4.50
CA PHE A 26 -14.27 -3.03 3.08
C PHE A 26 -13.49 -4.22 2.52
N SER A 27 -14.01 -4.86 1.46
CA SER A 27 -13.24 -5.87 0.74
C SER A 27 -12.13 -5.21 -0.10
N ALA A 28 -11.00 -5.91 -0.26
CA ALA A 28 -9.89 -5.44 -1.10
C ALA A 28 -10.13 -5.70 -2.61
N THR A 29 -11.38 -5.77 -3.04
CA THR A 29 -11.81 -5.88 -4.43
C THR A 29 -12.05 -4.49 -5.02
N THR A 30 -12.06 -4.36 -6.35
CA THR A 30 -12.39 -3.09 -7.03
C THR A 30 -13.70 -2.49 -6.53
N ARG A 31 -14.75 -3.33 -6.39
CA ARG A 31 -16.05 -2.89 -5.85
C ARG A 31 -15.93 -2.36 -4.41
N GLY A 32 -15.17 -3.06 -3.56
CA GLY A 32 -14.96 -2.62 -2.18
C GLY A 32 -14.14 -1.33 -2.08
N LEU A 33 -13.18 -1.13 -2.98
CA LEU A 33 -12.40 0.12 -3.06
C LEU A 33 -13.25 1.30 -3.53
N LEU A 34 -14.16 1.10 -4.48
CA LEU A 34 -15.13 2.12 -4.88
C LEU A 34 -16.06 2.48 -3.72
N GLN A 35 -16.58 1.49 -2.99
CA GLN A 35 -17.39 1.72 -1.80
C GLN A 35 -16.62 2.49 -0.71
N LEU A 36 -15.33 2.19 -0.52
CA LEU A 36 -14.46 2.92 0.40
C LEU A 36 -14.32 4.38 -0.03
N ARG A 37 -14.04 4.64 -1.31
CA ARG A 37 -13.93 6.00 -1.87
C ARG A 37 -15.22 6.79 -1.64
N ASP A 38 -16.38 6.22 -1.99
CA ASP A 38 -17.68 6.88 -1.90
C ASP A 38 -18.06 7.12 -0.42
N TRP A 39 -17.72 6.18 0.45
CA TRP A 39 -17.92 6.34 1.90
C TRP A 39 -17.04 7.45 2.48
N LEU A 40 -15.77 7.57 2.10
CA LEU A 40 -14.90 8.67 2.51
C LEU A 40 -15.41 10.02 1.99
N ALA A 41 -15.84 10.07 0.73
CA ALA A 41 -16.40 11.26 0.12
C ALA A 41 -17.68 11.75 0.80
N SER A 42 -18.53 10.83 1.33
CA SER A 42 -19.76 11.19 2.06
C SER A 42 -19.51 11.95 3.36
N PHE A 43 -18.28 11.91 3.89
CA PHE A 43 -17.85 12.70 5.07
C PHE A 43 -17.04 13.96 4.68
N ALA A 44 -16.99 14.32 3.41
CA ALA A 44 -16.17 15.42 2.91
C ALA A 44 -14.69 15.33 3.33
N VAL A 45 -14.15 14.09 3.42
CA VAL A 45 -12.75 13.84 3.73
C VAL A 45 -11.87 14.47 2.66
N THR A 46 -10.84 15.21 3.06
CA THR A 46 -9.85 15.80 2.16
C THR A 46 -8.52 15.06 2.20
N LEU A 47 -8.14 14.54 3.37
CA LEU A 47 -6.86 13.89 3.63
C LEU A 47 -7.06 12.45 4.12
N VAL A 48 -6.35 11.51 3.52
CA VAL A 48 -6.37 10.09 3.89
C VAL A 48 -4.96 9.61 4.22
N GLY A 49 -4.73 9.22 5.46
CA GLY A 49 -3.50 8.54 5.88
C GLY A 49 -3.61 7.03 5.73
N MET A 50 -2.61 6.39 5.14
CA MET A 50 -2.58 4.95 4.98
C MET A 50 -1.19 4.36 5.22
N GLU A 51 -1.14 3.19 5.87
CA GLU A 51 0.12 2.48 6.10
C GLU A 51 0.66 1.85 4.81
N ALA A 52 1.96 2.00 4.58
CA ALA A 52 2.68 1.35 3.48
C ALA A 52 2.83 -0.16 3.74
N THR A 53 1.93 -0.97 3.23
CA THR A 53 1.92 -2.44 3.35
C THR A 53 2.39 -3.14 2.06
N GLY A 54 3.41 -2.59 1.40
CA GLY A 54 4.00 -3.14 0.19
C GLY A 54 3.01 -3.20 -0.99
N VAL A 55 2.83 -4.37 -1.58
CA VAL A 55 1.98 -4.55 -2.77
C VAL A 55 0.48 -4.32 -2.48
N TYR A 56 0.03 -4.54 -1.24
CA TYR A 56 -1.39 -4.43 -0.87
C TYR A 56 -1.87 -2.98 -0.73
N SER A 57 -0.98 -2.04 -0.47
CA SER A 57 -1.33 -0.61 -0.39
C SER A 57 -1.49 0.04 -1.78
N LYS A 58 -0.86 -0.50 -2.82
CA LYS A 58 -0.86 0.11 -4.16
C LYS A 58 -2.25 0.26 -4.78
N PRO A 59 -3.11 -0.78 -4.85
CA PRO A 59 -4.46 -0.64 -5.44
C PRO A 59 -5.31 0.39 -4.69
N VAL A 60 -5.20 0.43 -3.36
CA VAL A 60 -5.90 1.41 -2.52
C VAL A 60 -5.42 2.82 -2.82
N TYR A 61 -4.10 3.01 -2.85
CA TYR A 61 -3.49 4.30 -3.16
C TYR A 61 -3.94 4.81 -4.53
N TYR A 62 -3.83 3.99 -5.58
CA TYR A 62 -4.18 4.39 -6.95
C TYR A 62 -5.67 4.69 -7.14
N MET A 63 -6.53 4.04 -6.37
CA MET A 63 -7.98 4.30 -6.42
C MET A 63 -8.33 5.62 -5.74
N LEU A 64 -7.63 5.98 -4.66
CA LEU A 64 -7.97 7.13 -3.84
C LEU A 64 -7.21 8.41 -4.25
N GLU A 65 -6.02 8.31 -4.87
CA GLU A 65 -5.17 9.46 -5.23
C GLU A 65 -5.82 10.46 -6.21
N VAL A 66 -6.85 10.04 -6.93
CA VAL A 66 -7.60 10.90 -7.86
C VAL A 66 -8.56 11.85 -7.12
N THR A 67 -9.01 11.45 -5.93
CA THR A 67 -10.09 12.14 -5.21
C THR A 67 -9.59 12.82 -3.93
N PHE A 68 -8.56 12.27 -3.28
CA PHE A 68 -8.10 12.70 -1.96
C PHE A 68 -6.62 13.02 -1.95
N GLU A 69 -6.20 13.90 -1.05
CA GLU A 69 -4.79 13.98 -0.65
C GLU A 69 -4.42 12.73 0.12
N LEU A 70 -3.34 12.04 -0.29
CA LEU A 70 -2.94 10.77 0.32
C LEU A 70 -1.58 10.87 1.00
N TRP A 71 -1.55 10.51 2.27
CA TRP A 71 -0.33 10.33 3.04
C TRP A 71 -0.01 8.85 3.19
N LEU A 72 1.02 8.39 2.48
CA LEU A 72 1.56 7.05 2.65
C LEU A 72 2.53 7.05 3.83
N LEU A 73 2.20 6.34 4.90
CA LEU A 73 2.91 6.36 6.16
C LEU A 73 3.85 5.15 6.28
N ASN A 74 5.09 5.38 6.74
CA ASN A 74 6.05 4.31 6.94
C ASN A 74 5.66 3.45 8.17
N ALA A 75 5.47 2.15 7.94
CA ALA A 75 5.12 1.19 8.99
C ALA A 75 6.11 1.16 10.17
N ARG A 76 7.41 1.42 9.93
CA ARG A 76 8.42 1.49 10.99
C ARG A 76 8.20 2.69 11.90
N HIS A 77 7.86 3.84 11.35
CA HIS A 77 7.57 5.04 12.15
C HIS A 77 6.30 4.85 13.00
N LEU A 78 5.28 4.21 12.44
CA LEU A 78 4.04 3.91 13.17
C LEU A 78 4.25 2.94 14.33
N LYS A 79 5.18 1.99 14.21
CA LYS A 79 5.50 1.00 15.27
C LYS A 79 6.18 1.61 16.50
N ASN A 80 6.89 2.70 16.31
CA ASN A 80 7.63 3.37 17.39
C ASN A 80 6.74 4.25 18.29
N VAL A 81 5.46 4.41 17.94
CA VAL A 81 4.51 5.18 18.73
C VAL A 81 3.74 4.23 19.67
N PRO A 82 3.78 4.40 21.01
CA PRO A 82 3.13 3.50 21.98
C PRO A 82 1.61 3.44 21.80
N GLY A 83 0.99 2.27 22.02
CA GLY A 83 -0.49 2.15 22.12
C GLY A 83 -1.20 1.20 21.17
N ARG A 84 -0.49 0.37 20.40
CA ARG A 84 -1.04 -0.49 19.33
C ARG A 84 -1.40 -1.91 19.78
N LYS A 85 -2.62 -2.43 19.42
CA LYS A 85 -2.93 -3.87 19.64
C LYS A 85 -3.92 -4.60 18.68
N THR A 86 -4.67 -3.92 17.78
CA THR A 86 -5.61 -4.61 16.85
C THR A 86 -5.83 -3.79 15.58
N ASP A 87 -6.24 -4.43 14.47
CA ASP A 87 -6.51 -3.74 13.17
C ASP A 87 -7.51 -2.59 13.27
N VAL A 88 -8.55 -2.74 14.10
CA VAL A 88 -9.57 -1.71 14.34
C VAL A 88 -8.95 -0.52 15.08
N LYS A 89 -8.17 -0.83 16.13
CA LYS A 89 -7.41 0.18 16.89
C LYS A 89 -6.32 0.82 16.02
N ASP A 90 -5.74 0.08 15.07
CA ASP A 90 -4.73 0.59 14.15
C ASP A 90 -5.30 1.65 13.20
N ALA A 91 -6.48 1.43 12.61
CA ALA A 91 -7.13 2.41 11.74
C ALA A 91 -7.49 3.70 12.50
N ALA A 92 -8.07 3.58 13.69
CA ALA A 92 -8.36 4.72 14.56
C ALA A 92 -7.08 5.44 15.02
N TRP A 93 -6.02 4.68 15.30
CA TRP A 93 -4.73 5.20 15.71
C TRP A 93 -4.07 6.01 14.59
N ILE A 94 -4.00 5.46 13.38
CA ILE A 94 -3.47 6.18 12.21
C ILE A 94 -4.26 7.47 11.98
N CYS A 95 -5.59 7.43 12.08
CA CYS A 95 -6.44 8.59 11.91
C CYS A 95 -6.09 9.70 12.91
N ARG A 96 -5.89 9.37 14.19
CA ARG A 96 -5.45 10.33 15.23
C ARG A 96 -4.07 10.90 14.94
N LEU A 97 -3.11 10.06 14.54
CA LEU A 97 -1.75 10.50 14.25
C LEU A 97 -1.70 11.50 13.09
N VAL A 98 -2.53 11.28 12.07
CA VAL A 98 -2.68 12.19 10.93
C VAL A 98 -3.34 13.49 11.37
N GLU A 99 -4.45 13.42 12.12
CA GLU A 99 -5.19 14.57 12.65
C GLU A 99 -4.30 15.49 13.49
N TYR A 100 -3.47 14.92 14.37
CA TYR A 100 -2.56 15.69 15.23
C TYR A 100 -1.22 16.07 14.56
N GLY A 101 -1.03 15.74 13.28
CA GLY A 101 0.23 16.03 12.56
C GLY A 101 1.45 15.30 13.11
N LEU A 102 1.26 14.19 13.83
CA LEU A 102 2.33 13.43 14.49
C LEU A 102 3.06 12.47 13.54
N VAL A 103 2.66 12.41 12.28
CA VAL A 103 3.25 11.57 11.24
C VAL A 103 3.60 12.38 10.01
N ARG A 104 4.67 11.95 9.32
CA ARG A 104 5.08 12.57 8.05
C ARG A 104 4.83 11.60 6.90
N PRO A 105 4.28 12.08 5.77
CA PRO A 105 4.10 11.26 4.60
C PRO A 105 5.45 10.84 4.00
N SER A 106 5.50 9.61 3.50
CA SER A 106 6.60 9.15 2.66
C SER A 106 6.49 9.80 1.28
N LEU A 107 7.62 10.10 0.66
CA LEU A 107 7.65 10.57 -0.71
C LEU A 107 7.09 9.50 -1.65
N VAL A 108 5.99 9.79 -2.30
CA VAL A 108 5.45 8.99 -3.40
C VAL A 108 5.76 9.72 -4.71
N PRO A 109 6.58 9.14 -5.60
CA PRO A 109 6.89 9.78 -6.87
C PRO A 109 5.65 9.98 -7.74
N PRO A 110 5.66 10.95 -8.67
CA PRO A 110 4.61 11.11 -9.68
C PRO A 110 4.32 9.81 -10.46
N LYS A 111 3.14 9.72 -11.03
CA LYS A 111 2.65 8.50 -11.71
C LYS A 111 3.62 8.02 -12.79
N GLU A 112 4.11 8.92 -13.62
CA GLU A 112 5.01 8.62 -14.74
C GLU A 112 6.33 8.00 -14.24
N ILE A 113 6.87 8.50 -13.14
CA ILE A 113 8.09 7.96 -12.52
C ILE A 113 7.81 6.58 -11.89
N ARG A 114 6.62 6.37 -11.33
CA ARG A 114 6.22 5.06 -10.79
C ARG A 114 6.06 4.02 -11.90
N GLU A 115 5.48 4.41 -13.03
CA GLU A 115 5.33 3.55 -14.22
C GLU A 115 6.68 3.19 -14.82
N LEU A 116 7.57 4.17 -14.99
CA LEU A 116 8.94 3.92 -15.46
C LEU A 116 9.70 2.97 -14.53
N ARG A 117 9.60 3.16 -13.22
CA ARG A 117 10.20 2.23 -12.23
C ARG A 117 9.64 0.82 -12.34
N ASN A 118 8.35 0.66 -12.59
CA ASN A 118 7.74 -0.66 -12.77
C ASN A 118 8.27 -1.34 -14.03
N LEU A 119 8.35 -0.62 -15.15
CA LEU A 119 8.90 -1.13 -16.42
C LEU A 119 10.37 -1.53 -16.30
N THR A 120 11.19 -0.70 -15.68
CA THR A 120 12.63 -0.99 -15.50
C THR A 120 12.85 -2.20 -14.58
N ARG A 121 12.06 -2.34 -13.51
CA ARG A 121 12.09 -3.53 -12.63
C ARG A 121 11.63 -4.79 -13.35
N TYR A 122 10.56 -4.68 -14.13
CA TYR A 122 10.07 -5.80 -14.94
C TYR A 122 11.12 -6.25 -15.94
N ARG A 123 11.74 -5.31 -16.69
CA ARG A 123 12.84 -5.62 -17.61
C ARG A 123 14.00 -6.34 -16.91
N LYS A 124 14.41 -5.84 -15.72
CA LYS A 124 15.46 -6.48 -14.93
C LYS A 124 15.08 -7.92 -14.55
N ALA A 125 13.87 -8.14 -14.06
CA ALA A 125 13.39 -9.47 -13.69
C ALA A 125 13.42 -10.44 -14.89
N GLN A 126 13.00 -9.99 -16.09
CA GLN A 126 13.05 -10.80 -17.31
C GLN A 126 14.50 -11.19 -17.69
N ILE A 127 15.44 -10.27 -17.55
CA ILE A 127 16.87 -10.57 -17.81
C ILE A 127 17.39 -11.60 -16.81
N GLU A 128 17.06 -11.46 -15.53
CA GLU A 128 17.48 -12.38 -14.47
C GLU A 128 16.83 -13.78 -14.66
N GLU A 129 15.58 -13.85 -15.10
CA GLU A 129 14.92 -15.14 -15.42
C GLU A 129 15.57 -15.81 -16.62
N ARG A 130 15.82 -15.06 -17.70
CA ARG A 130 16.55 -15.61 -18.86
C ARG A 130 17.89 -16.20 -18.44
N THR A 131 18.64 -15.51 -17.62
CA THR A 131 19.94 -15.98 -17.13
C THR A 131 19.79 -17.27 -16.32
N ARG A 132 18.77 -17.36 -15.47
CA ARG A 132 18.47 -18.58 -14.70
C ARG A 132 18.12 -19.76 -15.59
N GLU A 133 17.33 -19.54 -16.64
CA GLU A 133 16.98 -20.62 -17.58
C GLU A 133 18.20 -21.10 -18.39
N ILE A 134 19.07 -20.19 -18.83
CA ILE A 134 20.34 -20.56 -19.48
C ILE A 134 21.20 -21.42 -18.53
N GLN A 135 21.34 -21.03 -17.28
CA GLN A 135 22.10 -21.80 -16.29
C GLN A 135 21.49 -23.16 -16.02
N ARG A 136 20.17 -23.28 -15.98
CA ARG A 136 19.47 -24.59 -15.87
C ARG A 136 19.75 -25.47 -17.06
N LEU A 137 19.67 -24.91 -18.27
CA LEU A 137 19.97 -25.65 -19.52
C LEU A 137 21.43 -26.10 -19.53
N GLU A 138 22.38 -25.23 -19.22
CA GLU A 138 23.80 -25.57 -19.12
C GLU A 138 24.04 -26.72 -18.16
N LYS A 139 23.37 -26.71 -16.98
CA LYS A 139 23.46 -27.78 -16.00
C LYS A 139 22.96 -29.12 -16.57
N VAL A 140 21.80 -29.14 -17.23
CA VAL A 140 21.25 -30.33 -17.87
C VAL A 140 22.20 -30.87 -18.93
N LEU A 141 22.80 -30.01 -19.75
CA LEU A 141 23.79 -30.43 -20.76
C LEU A 141 25.07 -30.98 -20.14
N GLN A 142 25.54 -30.39 -19.02
CA GLN A 142 26.69 -30.93 -18.28
C GLN A 142 26.38 -32.30 -17.68
N ASP A 143 25.22 -32.47 -17.06
CA ASP A 143 24.76 -33.73 -16.48
C ASP A 143 24.61 -34.83 -17.56
N ALA A 144 24.27 -34.44 -18.81
CA ALA A 144 24.20 -35.33 -19.97
C ALA A 144 25.57 -35.64 -20.61
N GLY A 145 26.69 -35.17 -20.04
CA GLY A 145 28.04 -35.40 -20.53
C GLY A 145 28.41 -34.60 -21.78
N SER A 146 27.63 -33.62 -22.17
CA SER A 146 27.97 -32.69 -23.26
C SER A 146 28.85 -31.56 -22.73
N HIS A 147 30.14 -31.59 -23.08
CA HIS A 147 31.01 -30.45 -22.83
C HIS A 147 30.67 -29.30 -23.77
N ARG A 148 30.83 -28.05 -23.31
CA ARG A 148 30.81 -26.87 -24.19
C ARG A 148 31.77 -27.09 -25.35
N LEU A 149 31.25 -27.06 -26.55
CA LEU A 149 32.11 -26.86 -27.71
C LEU A 149 32.67 -25.42 -27.64
N PRO A 150 33.94 -25.25 -27.93
CA PRO A 150 34.62 -23.93 -27.86
C PRO A 150 33.98 -22.89 -28.76
#